data_ab953a77641d1da2de9a97e173e27eea
#
_entry.id   ab953a77641d1da2de9a97e173e27eea
#
_cell.length_a   1.000
_cell.length_b   1.000
_cell.length_c   1.000
_cell.angle_alpha   90.00
_cell.angle_beta   90.00
_cell.angle_gamma   90.00
#
_symmetry.space_group_name_H-M   'P 1'
#
loop_
_entity.id
_entity.type
_entity.pdbx_description
1 polymer ?
#
loop_
_entity_poly.entity_id
_entity_poly.type
_entity_poly.pdbx_seq_one_letter_code
_entity_poly.pdbx_strand_id
1 'polypeptide(L)'
;MADGYPMRQIKVIGVGGIGCALLPHLARYLQAKGEAARLTLVDGDAFEARNADRQPFSHLGNKAKVKAMELAQQFEGLSFRAVTEYVTRENVETTIGSGDVVFLGVDNHATRRVVSDRCQRLAEVTLISGGNDYTDGNVQVYLRREDRDVTLPLTRFHPEIADPRDRPPHELSCEELSRGAAPQLLFANLAVASAMLNAFYACDVGKLQYGEVYLDVLEGRVNPIARDPAPDALDAET
;
A
#
# COMPACT_ATOMS: atom_id res chain seq x y z
N MET A 1 -10.74 31.12 13.30
CA MET A 1 -10.33 29.85 13.94
C MET A 1 -10.72 28.78 12.93
N ALA A 2 -9.75 28.17 12.29
CA ALA A 2 -10.02 27.11 11.32
C ALA A 2 -10.50 25.91 12.13
N ASP A 3 -11.74 25.51 11.95
CA ASP A 3 -12.28 24.24 12.46
C ASP A 3 -11.40 23.14 11.89
N GLY A 4 -10.56 22.57 12.78
CA GLY A 4 -9.55 21.61 12.37
C GLY A 4 -10.19 20.32 11.90
N TYR A 5 -10.28 20.14 10.59
CA TYR A 5 -10.50 18.81 10.02
C TYR A 5 -9.44 17.88 10.59
N PRO A 6 -9.82 16.67 11.04
CA PRO A 6 -8.85 15.74 11.59
C PRO A 6 -7.78 15.43 10.52
N MET A 7 -6.51 15.54 10.91
CA MET A 7 -5.37 15.25 10.03
C MET A 7 -5.50 13.84 9.46
N ARG A 8 -5.56 13.74 8.13
CA ARG A 8 -5.66 12.44 7.44
C ARG A 8 -4.45 11.57 7.75
N GLN A 9 -4.70 10.33 8.13
CA GLN A 9 -3.64 9.37 8.42
C GLN A 9 -3.44 8.45 7.23
N ILE A 10 -2.23 8.43 6.69
CA ILE A 10 -1.85 7.61 5.54
C ILE A 10 -0.67 6.75 5.93
N LYS A 11 -0.78 5.43 5.75
CA LYS A 11 0.29 4.46 5.99
C LYS A 11 0.81 3.97 4.64
N VAL A 12 2.11 4.01 4.47
CA VAL A 12 2.78 3.40 3.30
C VAL A 12 3.68 2.29 3.82
N ILE A 13 3.26 1.05 3.65
CA ILE A 13 3.94 -0.15 4.12
C ILE A 13 4.66 -0.79 2.94
N GLY A 14 5.99 -0.86 3.04
CA GLY A 14 6.88 -1.21 1.94
C GLY A 14 7.33 0.03 1.15
N VAL A 15 8.59 0.44 1.35
CA VAL A 15 9.24 1.57 0.67
C VAL A 15 10.28 1.02 -0.34
N GLY A 16 9.88 -0.03 -1.06
CA GLY A 16 10.62 -0.63 -2.17
C GLY A 16 10.37 0.11 -3.50
N GLY A 17 10.46 -0.59 -4.63
CA GLY A 17 10.27 0.01 -5.96
C GLY A 17 8.92 0.71 -6.13
N ILE A 18 7.83 0.04 -5.77
CA ILE A 18 6.46 0.60 -5.84
C ILE A 18 6.31 1.78 -4.87
N GLY A 19 6.70 1.62 -3.60
CA GLY A 19 6.57 2.67 -2.58
C GLY A 19 7.39 3.92 -2.92
N CYS A 20 8.61 3.77 -3.43
CA CYS A 20 9.44 4.88 -3.90
C CYS A 20 8.81 5.66 -5.06
N ALA A 21 8.17 4.94 -6.00
CA ALA A 21 7.48 5.55 -7.12
C ALA A 21 6.18 6.27 -6.70
N LEU A 22 5.44 5.70 -5.76
CA LEU A 22 4.15 6.22 -5.29
C LEU A 22 4.29 7.49 -4.44
N LEU A 23 5.21 7.49 -3.49
CA LEU A 23 5.30 8.48 -2.40
C LEU A 23 5.42 9.95 -2.87
N PRO A 24 6.31 10.32 -3.82
CA PRO A 24 6.44 11.72 -4.24
C PRO A 24 5.17 12.25 -4.92
N HIS A 25 4.45 11.40 -5.65
CA HIS A 25 3.23 11.77 -6.36
C HIS A 25 2.04 11.89 -5.42
N LEU A 26 1.94 10.99 -4.43
CA LEU A 26 0.95 11.07 -3.36
C LEU A 26 1.13 12.37 -2.55
N ALA A 27 2.36 12.65 -2.12
CA ALA A 27 2.67 13.87 -1.37
C ALA A 27 2.34 15.14 -2.17
N ARG A 28 2.69 15.18 -3.46
CA ARG A 28 2.35 16.29 -4.36
C ARG A 28 0.84 16.49 -4.50
N TYR A 29 0.07 15.42 -4.64
CA TYR A 29 -1.38 15.49 -4.72
C TYR A 29 -1.99 16.06 -3.43
N LEU A 30 -1.58 15.56 -2.26
CA LEU A 30 -2.09 16.01 -0.96
C LEU A 30 -1.74 17.49 -0.70
N GLN A 31 -0.50 17.89 -1.02
CA GLN A 31 -0.07 19.30 -0.90
C GLN A 31 -0.88 20.21 -1.83
N ALA A 32 -1.10 19.80 -3.08
CA ALA A 32 -1.90 20.57 -4.05
C ALA A 32 -3.36 20.75 -3.62
N LYS A 33 -3.92 19.75 -2.91
CA LYS A 33 -5.25 19.86 -2.29
C LYS A 33 -5.30 20.77 -1.07
N GLY A 34 -4.16 21.14 -0.50
CA GLY A 34 -4.11 21.84 0.79
C GLY A 34 -4.58 20.97 1.97
N GLU A 35 -4.53 19.65 1.82
CA GLU A 35 -5.02 18.70 2.82
C GLU A 35 -3.97 18.44 3.88
N ALA A 36 -4.33 18.66 5.15
CA ALA A 36 -3.47 18.31 6.27
C ALA A 36 -3.39 16.78 6.40
N ALA A 37 -2.23 16.20 6.12
CA ALA A 37 -2.02 14.76 6.14
C ALA A 37 -0.71 14.38 6.85
N ARG A 38 -0.74 13.24 7.52
CA ARG A 38 0.44 12.55 8.04
C ARG A 38 0.67 11.27 7.26
N LEU A 39 1.84 11.18 6.62
CA LEU A 39 2.31 9.99 5.93
C LEU A 39 3.26 9.23 6.86
N THR A 40 2.87 8.04 7.30
CA THR A 40 3.73 7.13 8.07
C THR A 40 4.30 6.10 7.12
N LEU A 41 5.61 6.11 6.92
CA LEU A 41 6.36 5.18 6.09
C LEU A 41 6.85 4.04 6.97
N VAL A 42 6.56 2.79 6.59
CA VAL A 42 6.90 1.61 7.38
C VAL A 42 7.73 0.66 6.52
N ASP A 43 8.99 0.45 6.89
CA ASP A 43 9.90 -0.47 6.21
C ASP A 43 11.07 -0.84 7.13
N GLY A 44 11.30 -2.13 7.33
CA GLY A 44 12.40 -2.65 8.15
C GLY A 44 13.74 -2.71 7.41
N ASP A 45 13.74 -2.62 6.07
CA ASP A 45 14.94 -2.76 5.26
C ASP A 45 15.85 -1.54 5.27
N ALA A 46 17.14 -1.78 5.02
CA ALA A 46 18.07 -0.76 4.59
C ALA A 46 18.13 -0.70 3.05
N PHE A 47 18.33 0.51 2.51
CA PHE A 47 18.65 0.70 1.10
C PHE A 47 20.08 0.22 0.82
N GLU A 48 20.24 -0.59 -0.21
CA GLU A 48 21.50 -1.09 -0.69
C GLU A 48 21.76 -0.59 -2.11
N ALA A 49 23.03 -0.31 -2.44
CA ALA A 49 23.43 0.23 -3.75
C ALA A 49 22.99 -0.65 -4.94
N ARG A 50 22.86 -1.97 -4.74
CA ARG A 50 22.37 -2.91 -5.76
C ARG A 50 20.89 -2.69 -6.15
N ASN A 51 20.14 -1.90 -5.38
CA ASN A 51 18.75 -1.57 -5.65
C ASN A 51 18.56 -0.19 -6.32
N ALA A 52 19.66 0.53 -6.61
CA ALA A 52 19.63 1.89 -7.12
C ALA A 52 19.02 2.03 -8.53
N ASP A 53 18.95 0.94 -9.29
CA ASP A 53 18.32 0.85 -10.60
C ASP A 53 16.79 1.06 -10.56
N ARG A 54 16.15 0.81 -9.42
CA ARG A 54 14.69 0.88 -9.25
C ARG A 54 14.22 1.54 -7.96
N GLN A 55 15.13 1.90 -7.08
CA GLN A 55 14.84 2.51 -5.78
C GLN A 55 15.69 3.78 -5.60
N PRO A 56 15.13 4.97 -5.91
CA PRO A 56 15.86 6.23 -5.79
C PRO A 56 15.91 6.68 -4.32
N PHE A 57 17.06 6.51 -3.69
CA PHE A 57 17.39 7.04 -2.36
C PHE A 57 18.63 7.91 -2.44
N SER A 58 18.66 9.02 -1.69
CA SER A 58 19.78 9.97 -1.68
C SER A 58 21.02 9.43 -0.95
N HIS A 59 20.85 8.50 0.00
CA HIS A 59 21.95 7.91 0.76
C HIS A 59 21.57 6.55 1.36
N LEU A 60 22.57 5.82 1.82
CA LEU A 60 22.38 4.53 2.49
C LEU A 60 21.72 4.72 3.85
N GLY A 61 20.89 3.76 4.25
CA GLY A 61 20.19 3.77 5.53
C GLY A 61 18.85 3.03 5.47
N ASN A 62 18.10 3.04 6.57
CA ASN A 62 16.75 2.44 6.57
C ASN A 62 15.86 3.18 5.57
N LYS A 63 15.17 2.42 4.71
CA LYS A 63 14.36 2.93 3.60
C LYS A 63 13.28 3.91 4.04
N ALA A 64 12.51 3.57 5.08
CA ALA A 64 11.46 4.45 5.60
C ALA A 64 12.03 5.76 6.13
N LYS A 65 13.15 5.69 6.88
CA LYS A 65 13.78 6.88 7.48
C LYS A 65 14.35 7.83 6.41
N VAL A 66 15.11 7.29 5.47
CA VAL A 66 15.71 8.10 4.40
C VAL A 66 14.63 8.76 3.56
N LYS A 67 13.63 7.99 3.13
CA LYS A 67 12.55 8.52 2.28
C LYS A 67 11.69 9.56 3.01
N ALA A 68 11.40 9.36 4.28
CA ALA A 68 10.65 10.35 5.07
C ALA A 68 11.41 11.67 5.18
N MET A 69 12.74 11.63 5.36
CA MET A 69 13.58 12.83 5.39
C MET A 69 13.61 13.56 4.04
N GLU A 70 13.77 12.83 2.94
CA GLU A 70 13.74 13.38 1.58
C GLU A 70 12.41 14.09 1.27
N LEU A 71 11.29 13.45 1.61
CA LEU A 71 9.96 14.00 1.36
C LEU A 71 9.68 15.22 2.25
N ALA A 72 10.11 15.21 3.51
CA ALA A 72 9.94 16.34 4.41
C ALA A 72 10.69 17.61 3.93
N GLN A 73 11.81 17.44 3.20
CA GLN A 73 12.53 18.57 2.58
C GLN A 73 11.82 19.12 1.32
N GLN A 74 10.99 18.30 0.66
CA GLN A 74 10.34 18.67 -0.61
C GLN A 74 8.90 19.17 -0.45
N PHE A 75 8.21 18.73 0.61
CA PHE A 75 6.77 18.96 0.78
C PHE A 75 6.47 19.61 2.13
N GLU A 76 6.49 20.94 2.13
CA GLU A 76 6.09 21.74 3.31
C GLU A 76 4.57 21.58 3.56
N GLY A 77 4.18 21.54 4.82
CA GLY A 77 2.77 21.40 5.21
C GLY A 77 2.26 19.98 5.35
N LEU A 78 3.03 18.96 4.91
CA LEU A 78 2.77 17.54 5.19
C LEU A 78 3.65 17.05 6.34
N SER A 79 3.13 16.10 7.12
CA SER A 79 3.88 15.45 8.20
C SER A 79 4.37 14.08 7.76
N PHE A 80 5.67 13.81 7.90
CA PHE A 80 6.27 12.51 7.57
C PHE A 80 6.81 11.85 8.82
N ARG A 81 6.47 10.57 9.03
CA ARG A 81 6.97 9.73 10.11
C ARG A 81 7.57 8.45 9.52
N ALA A 82 8.71 8.03 10.03
CA ALA A 82 9.29 6.74 9.72
C ALA A 82 9.07 5.74 10.86
N VAL A 83 8.72 4.51 10.50
CA VAL A 83 8.75 3.31 11.34
C VAL A 83 9.75 2.37 10.69
N THR A 84 10.86 2.11 11.38
CA THR A 84 12.04 1.40 10.86
C THR A 84 11.99 -0.10 11.14
N GLU A 85 10.78 -0.63 11.29
CA GLU A 85 10.50 -2.03 11.59
C GLU A 85 9.57 -2.62 10.54
N TYR A 86 9.60 -3.93 10.35
CA TYR A 86 8.60 -4.62 9.56
C TYR A 86 7.25 -4.64 10.28
N VAL A 87 6.17 -4.68 9.52
CA VAL A 87 4.84 -4.94 10.08
C VAL A 87 4.74 -6.41 10.45
N THR A 88 4.36 -6.66 11.70
CA THR A 88 4.18 -7.99 12.28
C THR A 88 2.81 -8.10 12.95
N ARG A 89 2.45 -9.29 13.42
CA ARG A 89 1.21 -9.51 14.18
C ARG A 89 1.18 -8.73 15.49
N GLU A 90 2.37 -8.50 16.09
CA GLU A 90 2.54 -7.83 17.38
C GLU A 90 2.38 -6.31 17.27
N ASN A 91 2.77 -5.72 16.13
CA ASN A 91 2.76 -4.25 15.97
C ASN A 91 1.71 -3.71 14.98
N VAL A 92 1.01 -4.57 14.25
CA VAL A 92 0.02 -4.13 13.25
C VAL A 92 -1.13 -3.33 13.85
N GLU A 93 -1.54 -3.63 15.09
CA GLU A 93 -2.63 -2.92 15.76
C GLU A 93 -2.26 -1.49 16.14
N THR A 94 -0.99 -1.24 16.46
CA THR A 94 -0.47 0.11 16.72
C THR A 94 -0.08 0.86 15.45
N THR A 95 0.12 0.14 14.35
CA THR A 95 0.51 0.70 13.05
C THR A 95 -0.70 1.19 12.27
N ILE A 96 -1.80 0.41 12.26
CA ILE A 96 -3.00 0.68 11.45
C ILE A 96 -4.21 0.86 12.37
N GLY A 97 -4.83 2.04 12.29
CA GLY A 97 -6.03 2.42 13.03
C GLY A 97 -7.26 2.57 12.12
N SER A 98 -8.43 2.76 12.76
CA SER A 98 -9.67 3.05 12.02
C SER A 98 -9.58 4.42 11.34
N GLY A 99 -10.12 4.52 10.12
CA GLY A 99 -10.05 5.72 9.28
C GLY A 99 -8.74 5.89 8.50
N ASP A 100 -7.75 5.01 8.69
CA ASP A 100 -6.49 5.08 7.95
C ASP A 100 -6.67 4.75 6.46
N VAL A 101 -5.87 5.40 5.63
CA VAL A 101 -5.59 4.97 4.26
C VAL A 101 -4.26 4.23 4.26
N VAL A 102 -4.27 2.99 3.81
CA VAL A 102 -3.10 2.10 3.82
C VAL A 102 -2.70 1.75 2.40
N PHE A 103 -1.51 2.15 2.00
CA PHE A 103 -0.83 1.67 0.79
C PHE A 103 0.10 0.53 1.18
N LEU A 104 -0.08 -0.63 0.55
CA LEU A 104 0.67 -1.84 0.85
C LEU A 104 1.43 -2.29 -0.40
N GLY A 105 2.75 -2.09 -0.38
CA GLY A 105 3.66 -2.41 -1.50
C GLY A 105 4.78 -3.37 -1.10
N VAL A 106 4.46 -4.38 -0.28
CA VAL A 106 5.40 -5.42 0.13
C VAL A 106 5.44 -6.57 -0.89
N ASP A 107 6.53 -7.31 -0.93
CA ASP A 107 6.80 -8.41 -1.86
C ASP A 107 6.47 -9.81 -1.30
N ASN A 108 5.84 -9.89 -0.12
CA ASN A 108 5.50 -11.17 0.52
C ASN A 108 4.03 -11.25 0.93
N HIS A 109 3.45 -12.43 0.80
CA HIS A 109 2.04 -12.69 1.10
C HIS A 109 1.77 -12.78 2.61
N ALA A 110 2.75 -13.19 3.40
CA ALA A 110 2.59 -13.28 4.85
C ALA A 110 2.29 -11.91 5.47
N THR A 111 3.01 -10.85 5.08
CA THR A 111 2.71 -9.47 5.54
C THR A 111 1.38 -8.98 4.96
N ARG A 112 1.06 -9.29 3.69
CA ARG A 112 -0.26 -8.94 3.09
C ARG A 112 -1.40 -9.56 3.89
N ARG A 113 -1.27 -10.80 4.34
CA ARG A 113 -2.24 -11.46 5.21
C ARG A 113 -2.42 -10.73 6.53
N VAL A 114 -1.32 -10.41 7.23
CA VAL A 114 -1.37 -9.70 8.53
C VAL A 114 -2.09 -8.35 8.40
N VAL A 115 -1.76 -7.58 7.36
CA VAL A 115 -2.39 -6.27 7.11
C VAL A 115 -3.87 -6.43 6.74
N SER A 116 -4.21 -7.38 5.85
CA SER A 116 -5.60 -7.65 5.46
C SER A 116 -6.46 -8.06 6.66
N ASP A 117 -5.96 -8.96 7.51
CA ASP A 117 -6.67 -9.42 8.71
C ASP A 117 -6.89 -8.27 9.72
N ARG A 118 -5.92 -7.35 9.84
CA ARG A 118 -6.09 -6.15 10.66
C ARG A 118 -7.17 -5.24 10.11
N CYS A 119 -7.13 -4.94 8.81
CA CYS A 119 -8.07 -4.04 8.15
C CYS A 119 -9.52 -4.55 8.27
N GLN A 120 -9.75 -5.86 8.22
CA GLN A 120 -11.08 -6.48 8.39
C GLN A 120 -11.69 -6.30 9.79
N ARG A 121 -10.89 -5.94 10.81
CA ARG A 121 -11.33 -5.70 12.18
C ARG A 121 -11.62 -4.23 12.50
N LEU A 122 -11.41 -3.35 11.54
CA LEU A 122 -11.62 -1.91 11.71
C LEU A 122 -13.00 -1.52 11.19
N ALA A 123 -13.63 -0.54 11.84
CA ALA A 123 -14.92 -0.01 11.38
C ALA A 123 -14.78 0.69 10.01
N GLU A 124 -13.67 1.40 9.84
CA GLU A 124 -13.37 2.13 8.61
C GLU A 124 -11.91 1.95 8.20
N VAL A 125 -11.65 1.65 6.94
CA VAL A 125 -10.31 1.63 6.36
C VAL A 125 -10.38 1.67 4.84
N THR A 126 -9.35 2.24 4.24
CA THR A 126 -9.06 2.09 2.81
C THR A 126 -7.71 1.40 2.67
N LEU A 127 -7.68 0.15 2.20
CA LEU A 127 -6.45 -0.58 1.92
C LEU A 127 -6.28 -0.72 0.41
N ILE A 128 -5.16 -0.22 -0.10
CA ILE A 128 -4.76 -0.32 -1.51
C ILE A 128 -3.46 -1.11 -1.56
N SER A 129 -3.55 -2.35 -2.00
CA SER A 129 -2.43 -3.30 -2.07
C SER A 129 -1.95 -3.44 -3.49
N GLY A 130 -0.68 -3.13 -3.75
CA GLY A 130 -0.04 -3.30 -5.06
C GLY A 130 1.06 -4.35 -5.02
N GLY A 131 1.18 -5.11 -6.09
CA GLY A 131 2.24 -6.08 -6.30
C GLY A 131 2.56 -6.23 -7.77
N ASN A 132 3.78 -6.63 -8.07
CA ASN A 132 4.20 -6.94 -9.43
C ASN A 132 5.16 -8.12 -9.45
N ASP A 133 5.09 -8.87 -10.53
CA ASP A 133 6.16 -9.74 -10.99
C ASP A 133 7.09 -8.94 -11.93
N TYR A 134 7.71 -9.58 -12.94
CA TYR A 134 8.68 -8.86 -13.77
C TYR A 134 8.03 -7.83 -14.69
N THR A 135 6.98 -8.19 -15.43
CA THR A 135 6.31 -7.31 -16.42
C THR A 135 4.85 -7.03 -16.15
N ASP A 136 4.26 -7.78 -15.25
CA ASP A 136 2.86 -7.65 -14.86
C ASP A 136 2.72 -7.30 -13.38
N GLY A 137 1.49 -7.00 -12.99
CA GLY A 137 1.18 -6.68 -11.61
C GLY A 137 -0.31 -6.55 -11.37
N ASN A 138 -0.66 -6.39 -10.11
CA ASN A 138 -2.04 -6.13 -9.73
C ASN A 138 -2.15 -5.08 -8.62
N VAL A 139 -3.32 -4.48 -8.54
CA VAL A 139 -3.73 -3.59 -7.46
C VAL A 139 -5.08 -4.05 -6.93
N GLN A 140 -5.15 -4.34 -5.65
CA GLN A 140 -6.36 -4.72 -4.94
C GLN A 140 -6.79 -3.59 -4.02
N VAL A 141 -8.10 -3.32 -3.98
CA VAL A 141 -8.68 -2.30 -3.10
C VAL A 141 -9.66 -2.96 -2.15
N TYR A 142 -9.38 -2.85 -0.86
CA TYR A 142 -10.31 -3.21 0.19
C TYR A 142 -10.80 -1.93 0.88
N LEU A 143 -12.08 -1.69 0.73
CA LEU A 143 -12.78 -0.53 1.29
C LEU A 143 -13.81 -1.01 2.30
N ARG A 144 -13.71 -0.54 3.54
CA ARG A 144 -14.63 -0.83 4.62
C ARG A 144 -15.16 0.48 5.22
N ARG A 145 -16.45 0.56 5.41
CA ARG A 145 -17.16 1.73 5.96
C ARG A 145 -18.25 1.26 6.91
N GLU A 146 -18.34 1.88 8.08
CA GLU A 146 -19.39 1.60 9.08
C GLU A 146 -19.55 0.09 9.37
N ASP A 147 -18.42 -0.60 9.56
CA ASP A 147 -18.35 -2.04 9.81
C ASP A 147 -18.83 -2.95 8.64
N ARG A 148 -19.03 -2.38 7.44
CA ARG A 148 -19.45 -3.12 6.23
C ARG A 148 -18.37 -3.11 5.18
N ASP A 149 -18.20 -4.24 4.51
CA ASP A 149 -17.29 -4.36 3.37
C ASP A 149 -17.94 -3.75 2.13
N VAL A 150 -17.33 -2.68 1.59
CA VAL A 150 -17.74 -2.06 0.33
C VAL A 150 -17.11 -2.81 -0.85
N THR A 151 -15.86 -3.23 -0.71
CA THR A 151 -15.20 -4.20 -1.59
C THR A 151 -14.72 -5.39 -0.76
N LEU A 152 -14.33 -6.48 -1.38
CA LEU A 152 -13.95 -7.68 -0.66
C LEU A 152 -12.48 -7.65 -0.20
N PRO A 153 -12.14 -8.28 0.95
CA PRO A 153 -10.77 -8.31 1.46
C PRO A 153 -9.83 -9.08 0.54
N LEU A 154 -8.53 -8.77 0.63
CA LEU A 154 -7.48 -9.33 -0.24
C LEU A 154 -7.51 -10.87 -0.30
N THR A 155 -7.81 -11.49 0.82
CA THR A 155 -7.81 -12.94 0.97
C THR A 155 -8.95 -13.67 0.26
N ARG A 156 -9.95 -12.94 -0.23
CA ARG A 156 -11.16 -13.56 -0.80
C ARG A 156 -10.92 -14.21 -2.15
N PHE A 157 -10.08 -13.61 -2.98
CA PHE A 157 -9.79 -14.09 -4.34
C PHE A 157 -8.33 -14.50 -4.55
N HIS A 158 -7.50 -14.35 -3.51
CA HIS A 158 -6.07 -14.59 -3.53
C HIS A 158 -5.70 -15.66 -2.49
N PRO A 159 -5.79 -16.96 -2.86
CA PRO A 159 -5.46 -18.03 -1.94
C PRO A 159 -4.01 -17.98 -1.45
N GLU A 160 -3.08 -17.43 -2.24
CA GLU A 160 -1.70 -17.19 -1.84
C GLU A 160 -1.56 -16.18 -0.70
N ILE A 161 -2.51 -15.24 -0.57
CA ILE A 161 -2.59 -14.32 0.58
C ILE A 161 -3.37 -14.97 1.74
N ALA A 162 -4.40 -15.77 1.42
CA ALA A 162 -5.22 -16.43 2.42
C ALA A 162 -4.46 -17.55 3.17
N ASP A 163 -3.55 -18.23 2.49
CA ASP A 163 -2.68 -19.27 3.06
C ASP A 163 -1.24 -19.07 2.55
N PRO A 164 -0.51 -18.08 3.08
CA PRO A 164 0.82 -17.73 2.60
C PRO A 164 1.83 -18.85 2.90
N ARG A 165 2.60 -19.23 1.88
CA ARG A 165 3.68 -20.22 1.99
C ARG A 165 5.03 -19.58 2.26
N ASP A 166 5.13 -18.29 2.05
CA ASP A 166 6.30 -17.49 2.36
C ASP A 166 6.35 -17.13 3.85
N ARG A 167 7.55 -16.79 4.32
CA ARG A 167 7.76 -16.27 5.68
C ARG A 167 7.86 -14.74 5.63
N PRO A 168 7.34 -14.05 6.66
CA PRO A 168 7.50 -12.61 6.72
C PRO A 168 8.98 -12.23 6.91
N PRO A 169 9.42 -11.05 6.41
CA PRO A 169 10.83 -10.66 6.40
C PRO A 169 11.53 -10.70 7.75
N HIS A 170 10.84 -10.43 8.86
CA HIS A 170 11.43 -10.44 10.19
C HIS A 170 11.79 -11.85 10.71
N GLU A 171 11.29 -12.90 10.07
CA GLU A 171 11.62 -14.29 10.36
C GLU A 171 12.75 -14.83 9.46
N LEU A 172 13.22 -14.03 8.49
CA LEU A 172 14.27 -14.42 7.56
C LEU A 172 15.64 -13.93 8.06
N SER A 173 16.67 -14.76 7.85
CA SER A 173 18.06 -14.34 8.07
C SER A 173 18.52 -13.32 7.02
N CYS A 174 19.58 -12.56 7.31
CA CYS A 174 20.16 -11.62 6.34
C CYS A 174 20.58 -12.31 5.03
N GLU A 175 21.00 -13.58 5.09
CA GLU A 175 21.38 -14.37 3.93
C GLU A 175 20.15 -14.77 3.08
N GLU A 176 19.04 -15.16 3.70
CA GLU A 176 17.77 -15.46 3.04
C GLU A 176 17.16 -14.20 2.39
N LEU A 177 17.18 -13.06 3.09
CA LEU A 177 16.74 -11.78 2.55
C LEU A 177 17.55 -11.36 1.30
N SER A 178 18.86 -11.62 1.31
CA SER A 178 19.72 -11.29 0.17
C SER A 178 19.51 -12.17 -1.05
N ARG A 179 19.05 -13.41 -0.88
CA ARG A 179 18.79 -14.38 -1.94
C ARG A 179 17.39 -14.25 -2.55
N GLY A 180 16.42 -13.72 -1.79
CA GLY A 180 15.00 -13.75 -2.13
C GLY A 180 14.50 -12.66 -3.07
N ALA A 181 15.32 -11.68 -3.45
CA ALA A 181 14.89 -10.59 -4.31
C ALA A 181 14.71 -11.07 -5.76
N ALA A 182 13.46 -11.33 -6.17
CA ALA A 182 13.13 -11.53 -7.57
C ALA A 182 13.49 -10.27 -8.40
N PRO A 183 13.92 -10.43 -9.67
CA PRO A 183 14.14 -9.30 -10.56
C PRO A 183 12.85 -8.46 -10.66
N GLN A 184 12.96 -7.15 -10.47
CA GLN A 184 11.85 -6.23 -10.63
C GLN A 184 12.15 -5.25 -11.75
N LEU A 185 11.18 -5.07 -12.66
CA LEU A 185 11.27 -4.08 -13.71
C LEU A 185 10.80 -2.72 -13.16
N LEU A 186 11.62 -1.68 -13.34
CA LEU A 186 11.26 -0.31 -12.94
C LEU A 186 9.90 0.11 -13.51
N PHE A 187 9.62 -0.20 -14.76
CA PHE A 187 8.37 0.20 -15.42
C PHE A 187 7.14 -0.52 -14.86
N ALA A 188 7.26 -1.77 -14.41
CA ALA A 188 6.20 -2.47 -13.72
C ALA A 188 5.91 -1.82 -12.35
N ASN A 189 6.96 -1.46 -11.58
CA ASN A 189 6.81 -0.70 -10.34
C ASN A 189 6.08 0.63 -10.55
N LEU A 190 6.43 1.39 -11.62
CA LEU A 190 5.77 2.65 -11.96
C LEU A 190 4.31 2.46 -12.37
N ALA A 191 4.00 1.44 -13.16
CA ALA A 191 2.65 1.12 -13.60
C ALA A 191 1.75 0.77 -12.41
N VAL A 192 2.22 -0.10 -11.51
CA VAL A 192 1.49 -0.46 -10.29
C VAL A 192 1.33 0.74 -9.35
N ALA A 193 2.38 1.54 -9.13
CA ALA A 193 2.28 2.76 -8.32
C ALA A 193 1.26 3.74 -8.88
N SER A 194 1.22 3.94 -10.20
CA SER A 194 0.22 4.77 -10.88
C SER A 194 -1.20 4.22 -10.68
N ALA A 195 -1.40 2.91 -10.82
CA ALA A 195 -2.71 2.29 -10.59
C ALA A 195 -3.17 2.39 -9.14
N MET A 196 -2.24 2.26 -8.16
CA MET A 196 -2.55 2.49 -6.74
C MET A 196 -2.99 3.93 -6.48
N LEU A 197 -2.34 4.92 -7.10
CA LEU A 197 -2.72 6.33 -6.99
C LEU A 197 -4.08 6.61 -7.67
N ASN A 198 -4.36 5.98 -8.80
CA ASN A 198 -5.68 6.07 -9.47
C ASN A 198 -6.79 5.47 -8.59
N ALA A 199 -6.54 4.32 -7.96
CA ALA A 199 -7.47 3.71 -7.01
C ALA A 199 -7.70 4.62 -5.80
N PHE A 200 -6.64 5.20 -5.25
CA PHE A 200 -6.75 6.18 -4.16
C PHE A 200 -7.60 7.37 -4.57
N TYR A 201 -7.35 7.96 -5.73
CA TYR A 201 -8.14 9.08 -6.23
C TYR A 201 -9.62 8.70 -6.41
N ALA A 202 -9.89 7.51 -6.98
CA ALA A 202 -11.26 7.02 -7.16
C ALA A 202 -11.99 6.84 -5.81
N CYS A 203 -11.31 6.34 -4.77
CA CYS A 203 -11.84 6.27 -3.41
C CYS A 203 -12.08 7.67 -2.83
N ASP A 204 -11.12 8.58 -3.02
CA ASP A 204 -11.13 9.94 -2.48
C ASP A 204 -12.29 10.79 -3.00
N VAL A 205 -12.67 10.59 -4.28
CA VAL A 205 -13.81 11.27 -4.91
C VAL A 205 -15.12 10.46 -4.85
N GLY A 206 -15.14 9.31 -4.18
CA GLY A 206 -16.32 8.45 -4.04
C GLY A 206 -16.80 7.82 -5.36
N LYS A 207 -15.88 7.53 -6.30
CA LYS A 207 -16.19 7.00 -7.65
C LYS A 207 -15.47 5.68 -7.96
N LEU A 208 -15.04 4.94 -6.94
CA LEU A 208 -14.45 3.63 -7.14
C LEU A 208 -15.51 2.66 -7.70
N GLN A 209 -15.19 2.01 -8.83
CA GLN A 209 -16.08 1.05 -9.52
C GLN A 209 -15.43 -0.33 -9.71
N TYR A 210 -14.30 -0.58 -9.08
CA TYR A 210 -13.57 -1.84 -9.16
C TYR A 210 -12.91 -2.17 -7.83
N GLY A 211 -12.76 -3.44 -7.54
CA GLY A 211 -12.01 -3.92 -6.37
C GLY A 211 -10.60 -4.38 -6.72
N GLU A 212 -10.31 -4.60 -8.02
CA GLU A 212 -9.00 -5.06 -8.45
C GLU A 212 -8.67 -4.59 -9.87
N VAL A 213 -7.38 -4.39 -10.16
CA VAL A 213 -6.86 -4.08 -11.50
C VAL A 213 -5.64 -4.97 -11.77
N TYR A 214 -5.64 -5.67 -12.90
CA TYR A 214 -4.47 -6.35 -13.45
C TYR A 214 -3.81 -5.50 -14.53
N LEU A 215 -2.50 -5.51 -14.56
CA LEU A 215 -1.65 -4.73 -15.44
C LEU A 215 -0.64 -5.64 -16.14
N ASP A 216 -0.36 -5.38 -17.42
CA ASP A 216 0.77 -5.97 -18.14
C ASP A 216 1.42 -4.89 -19.00
N VAL A 217 2.70 -4.56 -18.73
CA VAL A 217 3.39 -3.47 -19.42
C VAL A 217 3.85 -3.84 -20.84
N LEU A 218 4.03 -5.14 -21.13
CA LEU A 218 4.39 -5.61 -22.48
C LEU A 218 3.16 -5.66 -23.39
N GLU A 219 2.03 -6.12 -22.86
CA GLU A 219 0.79 -6.20 -23.61
C GLU A 219 0.03 -4.86 -23.65
N GLY A 220 0.48 -3.86 -22.85
CA GLY A 220 -0.21 -2.57 -22.70
C GLY A 220 -1.62 -2.74 -22.10
N ARG A 221 -1.82 -3.80 -21.31
CA ARG A 221 -3.13 -4.18 -20.79
C ARG A 221 -3.37 -3.57 -19.41
N VAL A 222 -4.59 -3.04 -19.23
CA VAL A 222 -5.14 -2.65 -17.92
C VAL A 222 -6.54 -3.22 -17.83
N ASN A 223 -6.77 -4.16 -16.90
CA ASN A 223 -8.02 -4.87 -16.77
C ASN A 223 -8.61 -4.70 -15.37
N PRO A 224 -9.60 -3.81 -15.17
CA PRO A 224 -10.30 -3.66 -13.90
C PRO A 224 -11.32 -4.80 -13.70
N ILE A 225 -11.46 -5.26 -12.46
CA ILE A 225 -12.41 -6.31 -12.06
C ILE A 225 -13.21 -5.81 -10.87
N ALA A 226 -14.53 -5.89 -10.96
CA ALA A 226 -15.42 -5.66 -9.83
C ALA A 226 -15.20 -6.78 -8.78
N ARG A 227 -15.13 -6.40 -7.51
CA ARG A 227 -14.97 -7.30 -6.35
C ARG A 227 -15.94 -6.90 -5.24
N ASP A 228 -17.17 -6.64 -5.63
CA ASP A 228 -18.23 -6.23 -4.71
C ASP A 228 -18.72 -7.43 -3.88
N PRO A 229 -19.10 -7.22 -2.63
CA PRO A 229 -19.85 -8.23 -1.89
C PRO A 229 -21.12 -8.62 -2.68
N ALA A 230 -21.47 -9.89 -2.67
CA ALA A 230 -22.77 -10.29 -3.20
C ALA A 230 -23.86 -9.48 -2.46
N PRO A 231 -24.89 -8.96 -3.13
CA PRO A 231 -26.02 -8.32 -2.46
C PRO A 231 -26.55 -9.29 -1.41
N ASP A 232 -26.70 -8.80 -0.17
CA ASP A 232 -27.27 -9.61 0.91
C ASP A 232 -28.62 -10.14 0.45
N ALA A 233 -28.85 -11.44 0.62
CA ALA A 233 -30.09 -12.10 0.23
C ALA A 233 -31.35 -11.54 0.92
N LEU A 234 -31.21 -10.54 1.77
CA LEU A 234 -32.28 -9.84 2.50
C LEU A 234 -32.92 -8.69 1.70
N ASP A 235 -32.28 -8.20 0.61
CA ASP A 235 -32.86 -7.13 -0.24
C ASP A 235 -33.64 -7.68 -1.45
N ALA A 236 -33.78 -8.99 -1.57
CA ALA A 236 -34.52 -9.64 -2.66
C ALA A 236 -36.03 -9.89 -2.37
N GLU A 237 -36.53 -9.42 -1.22
CA GLU A 237 -37.96 -9.52 -0.85
C GLU A 237 -38.58 -8.15 -0.51
N THR A 238 -38.47 -7.18 -1.42
CA THR A 238 -39.31 -5.96 -1.38
C THR A 238 -39.86 -5.62 -2.75
#